data_b9440209105e5933e11a2d6d07d3e103
#
_entry.id   b9440209105e5933e11a2d6d07d3e103
#
_cell.length_a   1.000
_cell.length_b   1.000
_cell.length_c   1.000
_cell.angle_alpha   90.00
_cell.angle_beta   90.00
_cell.angle_gamma   90.00
#
_symmetry.space_group_name_H-M   'P 1'
#
loop_
_entity.id
_entity.type
_entity.pdbx_description
1 polymer ?
#
loop_
_entity_poly.entity_id
_entity_poly.type
_entity_poly.pdbx_seq_one_letter_code
_entity_poly.pdbx_strand_id
1 'polypeptide(L)'
;MSLLIFKKKNHLNTLLFLFLFNLFILAYIKAEDNSGNNFSVITPAAITDELEKIDGKKNGEIPYRIGKFGDVPFGKTVLAMIFIQEQNDGSNYWCNYDNTSPPEELKTYSAIYKEYLPMFLVDQGQCSYSKKALNVQLRGGSAMLIVDDDNNLDNNDKYNVLDLRGNSIKIPSLIIPRNYGDVIKNFIRDQKNAASSQRKASLDPIIVSIKFSAYNADGTIEMNLFMSSDDLNAISFYKYFEEYKNTLGDKLKFNPIYKYHDYKLYDANNDVKSKSEAPCFSKNDIKFCSTTNLDLKITNPRLILLENLRQSCIFINFGLDKYWKYMIEFGNLCAKVDNPIFNEECSKMCLYHMNYVKKDLEKITECMQDLIDFNSKVDDDLQLFNYRKVYEYPLITLNGIKFKGMWLPRAIFNSICTSFINNEKICGSPQVNQLAKNVKVYPSSLVYFIAAFLFLFTIIVIFCYRRVAYRSIEQALIEKIHTETIRAIGKRTKKKSYESK
;
A
#
# COMPACT_ATOMS: atom_id res chain seq x y z
N MET A 1 58.76 -19.52 -7.56
CA MET A 1 57.85 -18.69 -8.42
C MET A 1 56.43 -19.26 -8.52
N SER A 2 56.17 -20.55 -8.60
CA SER A 2 54.85 -21.18 -8.69
C SER A 2 53.95 -21.00 -7.42
N LEU A 3 54.52 -20.97 -6.22
CA LEU A 3 53.78 -20.79 -4.96
C LEU A 3 53.19 -19.35 -4.79
N LEU A 4 53.82 -18.33 -5.38
CA LEU A 4 53.33 -16.95 -5.38
C LEU A 4 52.13 -16.73 -6.30
N ILE A 5 52.05 -17.47 -7.38
CA ILE A 5 50.97 -17.42 -8.36
C ILE A 5 49.72 -18.09 -7.82
N PHE A 6 49.86 -19.22 -7.09
CA PHE A 6 48.72 -19.89 -6.44
C PHE A 6 48.10 -19.09 -5.31
N LYS A 7 48.95 -18.35 -4.56
CA LYS A 7 48.46 -17.48 -3.46
C LYS A 7 47.72 -16.25 -3.97
N LYS A 8 48.12 -15.68 -5.11
CA LYS A 8 47.46 -14.54 -5.73
C LYS A 8 46.08 -14.89 -6.30
N LYS A 9 45.92 -16.12 -6.83
CA LYS A 9 44.65 -16.62 -7.38
C LYS A 9 43.58 -16.86 -6.33
N ASN A 10 43.95 -17.37 -5.15
CA ASN A 10 43.00 -17.57 -4.04
C ASN A 10 42.55 -16.25 -3.43
N HIS A 11 43.38 -15.20 -3.40
CA HIS A 11 43.00 -13.89 -2.91
C HIS A 11 42.03 -13.17 -3.83
N LEU A 12 42.22 -13.31 -5.13
CA LEU A 12 41.31 -12.71 -6.13
C LEU A 12 39.92 -13.37 -6.06
N ASN A 13 39.87 -14.69 -5.89
CA ASN A 13 38.62 -15.42 -5.74
C ASN A 13 37.86 -15.07 -4.46
N THR A 14 38.56 -14.85 -3.34
CA THR A 14 37.94 -14.44 -2.07
C THR A 14 37.41 -13.00 -2.14
N LEU A 15 38.15 -12.08 -2.78
CA LEU A 15 37.69 -10.72 -3.02
C LEU A 15 36.48 -10.67 -3.98
N LEU A 16 36.50 -11.48 -5.01
CA LEU A 16 35.40 -11.58 -5.97
C LEU A 16 34.15 -12.18 -5.30
N PHE A 17 34.29 -13.20 -4.44
CA PHE A 17 33.20 -13.77 -3.68
C PHE A 17 32.57 -12.76 -2.71
N LEU A 18 33.39 -12.00 -1.99
CA LEU A 18 32.92 -10.94 -1.10
C LEU A 18 32.23 -9.80 -1.85
N PHE A 19 32.73 -9.44 -3.03
CA PHE A 19 32.11 -8.44 -3.88
C PHE A 19 30.75 -8.91 -4.43
N LEU A 20 30.68 -10.16 -4.91
CA LEU A 20 29.45 -10.77 -5.38
C LEU A 20 28.42 -10.96 -4.24
N PHE A 21 28.88 -11.32 -3.05
CA PHE A 21 28.02 -11.43 -1.87
C PHE A 21 27.44 -10.08 -1.43
N ASN A 22 28.24 -9.00 -1.48
CA ASN A 22 27.73 -7.65 -1.21
C ASN A 22 26.77 -7.17 -2.30
N LEU A 23 27.04 -7.49 -3.58
CA LEU A 23 26.09 -7.21 -4.67
C LEU A 23 24.78 -7.99 -4.50
N PHE A 24 24.86 -9.23 -4.04
CA PHE A 24 23.68 -10.05 -3.77
C PHE A 24 22.85 -9.50 -2.61
N ILE A 25 23.49 -9.03 -1.52
CA ILE A 25 22.82 -8.34 -0.41
C ILE A 25 22.18 -7.04 -0.88
N LEU A 26 22.89 -6.23 -1.69
CA LEU A 26 22.35 -5.00 -2.25
C LEU A 26 21.19 -5.24 -3.23
N ALA A 27 21.27 -6.31 -4.02
CA ALA A 27 20.19 -6.73 -4.93
C ALA A 27 18.99 -7.24 -4.14
N TYR A 28 19.20 -7.99 -3.07
CA TYR A 28 18.14 -8.48 -2.18
C TYR A 28 17.43 -7.34 -1.46
N ILE A 29 18.17 -6.36 -0.93
CA ILE A 29 17.62 -5.14 -0.31
C ILE A 29 16.82 -4.31 -1.34
N LYS A 30 17.28 -4.24 -2.58
CA LYS A 30 16.62 -3.48 -3.65
C LYS A 30 15.37 -4.20 -4.22
N ALA A 31 15.32 -5.53 -4.15
CA ALA A 31 14.16 -6.32 -4.58
C ALA A 31 12.95 -6.18 -3.62
N GLU A 32 13.18 -5.86 -2.35
CA GLU A 32 12.12 -5.68 -1.35
C GLU A 32 11.38 -4.34 -1.47
N ASP A 33 11.97 -3.33 -2.13
CA ASP A 33 11.42 -1.97 -2.18
C ASP A 33 10.38 -1.74 -3.30
N ASN A 34 10.14 -2.70 -4.18
CA ASN A 34 9.25 -2.52 -5.35
C ASN A 34 7.97 -3.38 -5.35
N SER A 35 7.68 -4.12 -4.28
CA SER A 35 6.44 -4.88 -4.21
C SER A 35 5.30 -4.00 -3.67
N GLY A 36 4.24 -3.83 -4.45
CA GLY A 36 2.98 -3.23 -4.03
C GLY A 36 2.39 -3.85 -2.76
N ASN A 37 1.10 -3.67 -2.53
CA ASN A 37 0.41 -4.33 -1.43
C ASN A 37 0.66 -5.84 -1.48
N ASN A 38 1.10 -6.43 -0.35
CA ASN A 38 1.34 -7.86 -0.23
C ASN A 38 0.63 -8.43 1.00
N PHE A 39 0.05 -9.62 0.84
CA PHE A 39 -0.53 -10.42 1.90
C PHE A 39 0.06 -11.83 1.83
N SER A 40 0.75 -12.26 2.87
CA SER A 40 1.41 -13.57 2.89
C SER A 40 1.27 -14.25 4.26
N VAL A 41 1.18 -15.57 4.23
CA VAL A 41 1.29 -16.42 5.44
C VAL A 41 2.76 -16.57 5.77
N ILE A 42 3.13 -16.27 7.03
CA ILE A 42 4.51 -16.38 7.51
C ILE A 42 4.73 -17.75 8.17
N THR A 43 3.77 -18.20 8.93
CA THR A 43 3.86 -19.45 9.71
C THR A 43 2.48 -20.06 9.92
N PRO A 44 2.36 -21.38 10.05
CA PRO A 44 3.41 -22.38 9.92
C PRO A 44 3.77 -22.74 8.47
N ALA A 45 4.96 -23.29 8.23
CA ALA A 45 5.44 -23.64 6.88
C ALA A 45 4.51 -24.65 6.17
N ALA A 46 3.91 -25.57 6.91
CA ALA A 46 3.01 -26.57 6.33
C ALA A 46 1.83 -25.97 5.55
N ILE A 47 1.29 -24.83 6.00
CA ILE A 47 0.20 -24.16 5.26
C ILE A 47 0.74 -23.35 4.07
N THR A 48 1.97 -22.81 4.16
CA THR A 48 2.58 -22.11 3.01
C THR A 48 2.78 -23.08 1.84
N ASP A 49 3.22 -24.31 2.12
CA ASP A 49 3.39 -25.36 1.10
C ASP A 49 2.04 -25.76 0.44
N GLU A 50 0.96 -25.78 1.22
CA GLU A 50 -0.39 -26.04 0.68
C GLU A 50 -0.89 -24.87 -0.20
N LEU A 51 -0.65 -23.64 0.20
CA LEU A 51 -1.02 -22.46 -0.57
C LEU A 51 -0.23 -22.35 -1.89
N GLU A 52 1.04 -22.70 -1.89
CA GLU A 52 1.86 -22.73 -3.10
C GLU A 52 1.34 -23.70 -4.18
N LYS A 53 0.65 -24.77 -3.79
CA LYS A 53 0.06 -25.73 -4.73
C LYS A 53 -1.11 -25.14 -5.52
N ILE A 54 -1.73 -24.03 -5.07
CA ILE A 54 -2.91 -23.44 -5.73
C ILE A 54 -2.54 -22.76 -7.05
N ASP A 55 -1.47 -21.94 -7.05
CA ASP A 55 -1.10 -21.12 -8.22
C ASP A 55 0.42 -21.04 -8.45
N GLY A 56 1.21 -21.80 -7.72
CA GLY A 56 2.68 -21.83 -7.81
C GLY A 56 3.38 -20.59 -7.26
N LYS A 57 2.66 -19.70 -6.58
CA LYS A 57 3.27 -18.53 -5.94
C LYS A 57 4.03 -18.95 -4.69
N LYS A 58 5.30 -18.54 -4.65
CA LYS A 58 6.18 -18.83 -3.52
C LYS A 58 5.87 -17.94 -2.31
N ASN A 59 6.34 -18.38 -1.14
CA ASN A 59 6.27 -17.62 0.11
C ASN A 59 4.87 -17.43 0.71
N GLY A 60 3.92 -18.31 0.42
CA GLY A 60 2.57 -18.27 1.00
C GLY A 60 1.80 -17.00 0.65
N GLU A 61 2.07 -16.39 -0.52
CA GLU A 61 1.35 -15.21 -0.98
C GLU A 61 -0.09 -15.55 -1.35
N ILE A 62 -1.02 -14.71 -0.87
CA ILE A 62 -2.44 -14.86 -1.13
C ILE A 62 -2.93 -13.65 -1.92
N PRO A 63 -3.58 -13.83 -3.09
CA PRO A 63 -4.24 -12.74 -3.78
C PRO A 63 -5.39 -12.19 -2.93
N TYR A 64 -5.53 -10.88 -2.86
CA TYR A 64 -6.55 -10.27 -2.03
C TYR A 64 -7.04 -8.93 -2.58
N ARG A 65 -8.20 -8.51 -2.07
CA ARG A 65 -8.75 -7.17 -2.23
C ARG A 65 -8.98 -6.54 -0.87
N ILE A 66 -8.88 -5.22 -0.81
CA ILE A 66 -9.23 -4.45 0.37
C ILE A 66 -10.69 -4.03 0.23
N GLY A 67 -11.49 -4.28 1.27
CA GLY A 67 -12.88 -3.84 1.32
C GLY A 67 -13.01 -2.32 1.29
N LYS A 68 -14.09 -1.81 0.69
CA LYS A 68 -14.39 -0.37 0.62
C LYS A 68 -14.98 0.19 1.93
N PHE A 69 -14.68 -0.43 3.07
CA PHE A 69 -15.14 -0.04 4.41
C PHE A 69 -14.05 -0.30 5.44
N GLY A 70 -14.15 0.39 6.58
CA GLY A 70 -13.11 0.36 7.61
C GLY A 70 -11.89 1.25 7.29
N ASP A 71 -10.99 1.34 8.25
CA ASP A 71 -9.79 2.17 8.15
C ASP A 71 -8.61 1.32 7.66
N VAL A 72 -7.94 1.74 6.60
CA VAL A 72 -6.79 1.03 6.01
C VAL A 72 -5.50 1.69 6.50
N PRO A 73 -4.60 0.95 7.17
CA PRO A 73 -3.35 1.50 7.68
C PRO A 73 -2.28 1.59 6.57
N PHE A 74 -2.45 2.49 5.61
CA PHE A 74 -1.48 2.71 4.53
C PHE A 74 -0.08 3.02 5.08
N GLY A 75 0.95 2.54 4.36
CA GLY A 75 2.35 2.73 4.75
C GLY A 75 2.83 1.83 5.89
N LYS A 76 1.99 0.93 6.39
CA LYS A 76 2.33 0.00 7.47
C LYS A 76 2.33 -1.45 7.00
N THR A 77 3.19 -2.24 7.62
CA THR A 77 3.10 -3.70 7.58
C THR A 77 2.47 -4.17 8.89
N VAL A 78 1.41 -4.92 8.78
CA VAL A 78 0.65 -5.44 9.93
C VAL A 78 0.90 -6.94 10.03
N LEU A 79 1.31 -7.39 11.21
CA LEU A 79 1.37 -8.80 11.54
C LEU A 79 0.07 -9.18 12.26
N ALA A 80 -0.65 -10.15 11.71
CA ALA A 80 -1.92 -10.59 12.27
C ALA A 80 -1.94 -12.11 12.46
N MET A 81 -2.74 -12.55 13.43
CA MET A 81 -2.99 -13.96 13.69
C MET A 81 -4.43 -14.27 13.28
N ILE A 82 -4.61 -15.31 12.50
CA ILE A 82 -5.92 -15.73 11.99
C ILE A 82 -6.67 -16.54 13.04
N PHE A 83 -7.93 -16.12 13.29
CA PHE A 83 -8.87 -16.82 14.15
C PHE A 83 -10.08 -17.27 13.31
N ILE A 84 -10.58 -18.46 13.58
CA ILE A 84 -11.86 -18.97 13.09
C ILE A 84 -12.73 -19.26 14.30
N GLN A 85 -13.93 -18.71 14.31
CA GLN A 85 -14.97 -19.05 15.26
C GLN A 85 -16.20 -19.51 14.50
N GLU A 86 -16.41 -20.82 14.43
CA GLU A 86 -17.61 -21.42 13.89
C GLU A 86 -18.78 -21.16 14.84
N GLN A 87 -19.95 -20.85 14.29
CA GLN A 87 -21.20 -20.76 15.03
C GLN A 87 -21.71 -22.17 15.38
N ASN A 88 -22.74 -22.26 16.23
CA ASN A 88 -23.30 -23.55 16.67
C ASN A 88 -23.84 -24.42 15.50
N ASP A 89 -24.15 -23.83 14.36
CA ASP A 89 -24.57 -24.49 13.12
C ASP A 89 -23.37 -24.87 12.21
N GLY A 90 -22.14 -24.68 12.66
CA GLY A 90 -20.92 -24.92 11.88
C GLY A 90 -20.62 -23.83 10.85
N SER A 91 -21.45 -22.79 10.77
CA SER A 91 -21.24 -21.68 9.86
C SER A 91 -20.26 -20.65 10.41
N ASN A 92 -19.61 -19.88 9.51
CA ASN A 92 -18.68 -18.83 9.88
C ASN A 92 -19.09 -17.48 9.29
N TYR A 93 -20.39 -17.20 9.22
CA TYR A 93 -20.92 -16.00 8.55
C TYR A 93 -20.85 -14.72 9.39
N TRP A 94 -20.78 -14.81 10.69
CA TRP A 94 -20.70 -13.66 11.60
C TRP A 94 -21.85 -12.65 11.48
N CYS A 95 -23.05 -13.13 11.10
CA CYS A 95 -24.22 -12.30 10.90
C CYS A 95 -24.98 -11.98 12.18
N ASN A 96 -24.96 -12.87 13.16
CA ASN A 96 -25.65 -12.73 14.43
C ASN A 96 -24.63 -12.37 15.51
N TYR A 97 -24.87 -11.27 16.17
CA TYR A 97 -24.10 -10.83 17.34
C TYR A 97 -24.94 -11.15 18.59
N ASP A 98 -24.60 -12.23 19.24
CA ASP A 98 -25.02 -12.45 20.62
C ASP A 98 -24.04 -11.69 21.50
N ASN A 99 -24.54 -10.97 22.53
CA ASN A 99 -23.76 -10.14 23.46
C ASN A 99 -22.72 -10.93 24.29
N THR A 100 -22.12 -11.94 23.71
CA THR A 100 -21.13 -12.78 24.34
C THR A 100 -19.76 -12.10 24.31
N SER A 101 -19.02 -12.30 25.37
CA SER A 101 -17.63 -11.87 25.53
C SER A 101 -16.75 -12.26 24.35
N PRO A 102 -15.58 -11.61 24.16
CA PRO A 102 -14.58 -12.10 23.22
C PRO A 102 -14.33 -13.60 23.42
N PRO A 103 -14.07 -14.37 22.35
CA PRO A 103 -13.79 -15.78 22.48
C PRO A 103 -12.70 -16.05 23.52
N GLU A 104 -12.85 -17.07 24.35
CA GLU A 104 -11.89 -17.41 25.39
C GLU A 104 -10.51 -17.68 24.77
N GLU A 105 -10.47 -18.29 23.58
CA GLU A 105 -9.26 -18.45 22.78
C GLU A 105 -8.58 -17.11 22.52
N LEU A 106 -9.32 -16.06 22.17
CA LEU A 106 -8.77 -14.75 21.92
C LEU A 106 -8.12 -14.14 23.18
N LYS A 107 -8.72 -14.33 24.35
CA LYS A 107 -8.15 -13.85 25.63
C LYS A 107 -6.83 -14.57 25.94
N THR A 108 -6.79 -15.87 25.76
CA THR A 108 -5.59 -16.69 25.99
C THR A 108 -4.49 -16.33 25.01
N TYR A 109 -4.80 -16.25 23.71
CA TYR A 109 -3.83 -15.91 22.67
C TYR A 109 -3.36 -14.46 22.76
N SER A 110 -4.22 -13.50 23.06
CA SER A 110 -3.81 -12.09 23.22
C SER A 110 -2.88 -11.89 24.43
N ALA A 111 -2.95 -12.74 25.43
CA ALA A 111 -2.01 -12.73 26.54
C ALA A 111 -0.61 -13.25 26.15
N ILE A 112 -0.54 -14.27 25.27
CA ILE A 112 0.70 -14.93 24.82
C ILE A 112 1.32 -14.19 23.64
N TYR A 113 0.52 -13.80 22.66
CA TYR A 113 0.95 -13.25 21.38
C TYR A 113 0.56 -11.76 21.21
N LYS A 114 0.95 -10.93 22.16
CA LYS A 114 0.64 -9.48 22.20
C LYS A 114 1.12 -8.69 20.97
N GLU A 115 2.03 -9.26 20.20
CA GLU A 115 2.63 -8.61 19.03
C GLU A 115 1.77 -8.75 17.76
N TYR A 116 0.81 -9.69 17.73
CA TYR A 116 -0.01 -9.97 16.57
C TYR A 116 -1.44 -9.44 16.74
N LEU A 117 -1.97 -8.82 15.69
CA LEU A 117 -3.35 -8.35 15.69
C LEU A 117 -4.31 -9.51 15.45
N PRO A 118 -5.41 -9.64 16.21
CA PRO A 118 -6.41 -10.66 15.96
C PRO A 118 -7.17 -10.36 14.67
N MET A 119 -7.06 -11.25 13.68
CA MET A 119 -7.76 -11.23 12.40
C MET A 119 -8.77 -12.36 12.35
N PHE A 120 -10.03 -12.04 12.16
CA PHE A 120 -11.07 -13.04 12.06
C PHE A 120 -11.34 -13.41 10.61
N LEU A 121 -11.27 -14.71 10.31
CA LEU A 121 -11.66 -15.25 9.02
C LEU A 121 -13.18 -15.50 9.05
N VAL A 122 -13.87 -14.97 8.05
CA VAL A 122 -15.34 -15.03 7.93
C VAL A 122 -15.74 -15.43 6.51
N ASP A 123 -16.86 -16.13 6.36
CA ASP A 123 -17.39 -16.52 5.05
C ASP A 123 -18.29 -15.43 4.47
N GLN A 124 -18.29 -15.28 3.16
CA GLN A 124 -19.24 -14.46 2.42
C GLN A 124 -20.66 -14.98 2.57
N GLY A 125 -21.66 -14.11 2.39
CA GLY A 125 -23.08 -14.48 2.36
C GLY A 125 -23.85 -14.18 3.64
N GLN A 126 -25.14 -14.40 3.61
CA GLN A 126 -26.16 -14.20 4.65
C GLN A 126 -26.40 -12.76 5.14
N CYS A 127 -25.38 -11.93 5.25
CA CYS A 127 -25.53 -10.52 5.63
C CYS A 127 -24.44 -9.64 5.01
N SER A 128 -24.60 -8.31 5.13
CA SER A 128 -23.66 -7.34 4.57
C SER A 128 -22.27 -7.47 5.18
N TYR A 129 -21.26 -7.15 4.41
CA TYR A 129 -19.85 -7.13 4.87
C TYR A 129 -19.64 -6.17 6.04
N SER A 130 -20.31 -5.01 6.01
CA SER A 130 -20.26 -4.03 7.10
C SER A 130 -20.83 -4.59 8.40
N LYS A 131 -21.92 -5.39 8.36
CA LYS A 131 -22.44 -6.07 9.54
C LYS A 131 -21.44 -7.08 10.11
N LYS A 132 -20.80 -7.88 9.25
CA LYS A 132 -19.76 -8.83 9.67
C LYS A 132 -18.59 -8.12 10.32
N ALA A 133 -18.07 -7.07 9.68
CA ALA A 133 -16.94 -6.31 10.18
C ALA A 133 -17.25 -5.63 11.52
N LEU A 134 -18.46 -5.09 11.70
CA LEU A 134 -18.87 -4.52 12.97
C LEU A 134 -18.92 -5.60 14.06
N ASN A 135 -19.46 -6.78 13.78
CA ASN A 135 -19.50 -7.88 14.73
C ASN A 135 -18.11 -8.38 15.12
N VAL A 136 -17.18 -8.48 14.15
CA VAL A 136 -15.77 -8.82 14.40
C VAL A 136 -15.11 -7.77 15.29
N GLN A 137 -15.30 -6.48 14.96
CA GLN A 137 -14.74 -5.37 15.75
C GLN A 137 -15.25 -5.36 17.17
N LEU A 138 -16.55 -5.54 17.40
CA LEU A 138 -17.18 -5.56 18.72
C LEU A 138 -16.68 -6.72 19.59
N ARG A 139 -16.23 -7.82 18.95
CA ARG A 139 -15.64 -8.98 19.65
C ARG A 139 -14.12 -8.89 19.80
N GLY A 140 -13.53 -7.74 19.53
CA GLY A 140 -12.09 -7.49 19.75
C GLY A 140 -11.21 -7.85 18.55
N GLY A 141 -11.79 -8.16 17.39
CA GLY A 141 -11.03 -8.30 16.15
C GLY A 141 -10.43 -6.95 15.71
N SER A 142 -9.20 -6.99 15.27
CA SER A 142 -8.48 -5.82 14.76
C SER A 142 -8.41 -5.78 13.24
N ALA A 143 -8.75 -6.89 12.58
CA ALA A 143 -8.89 -7.02 11.14
C ALA A 143 -9.89 -8.12 10.80
N MET A 144 -10.47 -8.08 9.61
CA MET A 144 -11.36 -9.11 9.10
C MET A 144 -10.85 -9.65 7.76
N LEU A 145 -10.83 -10.98 7.62
CA LEU A 145 -10.49 -11.68 6.40
C LEU A 145 -11.74 -12.40 5.88
N ILE A 146 -12.24 -11.98 4.74
CA ILE A 146 -13.45 -12.54 4.14
C ILE A 146 -13.03 -13.58 3.09
N VAL A 147 -13.58 -14.76 3.18
CA VAL A 147 -13.48 -15.80 2.14
C VAL A 147 -14.62 -15.58 1.15
N ASP A 148 -14.25 -15.31 -0.11
CA ASP A 148 -15.23 -15.16 -1.19
C ASP A 148 -15.92 -16.52 -1.49
N ASP A 149 -17.05 -16.47 -2.13
CA ASP A 149 -17.75 -17.64 -2.69
C ASP A 149 -17.16 -18.07 -4.06
N ASP A 150 -16.25 -17.24 -4.63
CA ASP A 150 -15.60 -17.42 -5.91
C ASP A 150 -14.08 -17.57 -5.78
N ASN A 151 -13.46 -18.28 -6.71
CA ASN A 151 -12.00 -18.37 -6.83
C ASN A 151 -11.39 -17.20 -7.60
N ASN A 152 -12.21 -16.36 -8.23
CA ASN A 152 -11.76 -15.21 -8.99
C ASN A 152 -12.24 -13.90 -8.37
N LEU A 153 -11.30 -13.04 -7.98
CA LEU A 153 -11.58 -11.73 -7.37
C LEU A 153 -11.86 -10.61 -8.41
N ASP A 154 -12.02 -10.93 -9.70
CA ASP A 154 -12.10 -9.90 -10.75
C ASP A 154 -13.44 -9.14 -10.82
N ASN A 155 -14.49 -9.62 -10.16
CA ASN A 155 -15.77 -8.93 -10.09
C ASN A 155 -15.76 -7.81 -9.03
N ASN A 156 -15.56 -6.57 -9.48
CA ASN A 156 -15.42 -5.39 -8.61
C ASN A 156 -16.72 -5.00 -7.87
N ASP A 157 -17.89 -5.31 -8.41
CA ASP A 157 -19.17 -4.78 -7.92
C ASP A 157 -19.71 -5.51 -6.68
N LYS A 158 -19.33 -6.76 -6.48
CA LYS A 158 -19.72 -7.57 -5.32
C LYS A 158 -19.36 -6.93 -3.97
N TYR A 159 -18.28 -6.15 -3.93
CA TYR A 159 -17.68 -5.67 -2.67
C TYR A 159 -18.14 -4.25 -2.28
N ASN A 160 -19.08 -3.70 -3.01
CA ASN A 160 -19.61 -2.35 -2.81
C ASN A 160 -20.81 -2.26 -1.86
N VAL A 161 -21.28 -3.39 -1.32
CA VAL A 161 -22.50 -3.40 -0.49
C VAL A 161 -22.22 -2.76 0.86
N LEU A 162 -22.43 -1.45 0.91
CA LEU A 162 -22.42 -0.65 2.13
C LEU A 162 -23.83 -0.60 2.70
N ASP A 163 -23.99 -0.95 3.96
CA ASP A 163 -25.14 -0.55 4.76
C ASP A 163 -24.77 0.65 5.64
N LEU A 164 -25.78 1.25 6.29
CA LEU A 164 -25.64 2.42 7.13
C LEU A 164 -24.67 2.22 8.33
N ARG A 165 -24.26 0.98 8.61
CA ARG A 165 -23.37 0.61 9.72
C ARG A 165 -21.91 0.80 9.38
N GLY A 166 -21.57 0.93 8.09
CA GLY A 166 -20.21 1.10 7.61
C GLY A 166 -19.43 2.21 8.31
N ASN A 167 -20.11 3.29 8.70
CA ASN A 167 -19.52 4.45 9.37
C ASN A 167 -18.90 4.14 10.75
N SER A 168 -19.28 3.04 11.39
CA SER A 168 -18.77 2.63 12.70
C SER A 168 -17.59 1.66 12.63
N ILE A 169 -17.23 1.19 11.43
CA ILE A 169 -16.15 0.23 11.25
C ILE A 169 -14.82 0.96 11.20
N LYS A 170 -13.88 0.49 12.02
CA LYS A 170 -12.52 1.03 12.15
C LYS A 170 -11.44 0.02 11.76
N ILE A 171 -11.81 -1.25 11.59
CA ILE A 171 -10.87 -2.33 11.27
C ILE A 171 -10.76 -2.51 9.76
N PRO A 172 -9.56 -2.77 9.22
CA PRO A 172 -9.40 -3.12 7.83
C PRO A 172 -10.03 -4.46 7.52
N SER A 173 -10.59 -4.59 6.32
CA SER A 173 -11.19 -5.82 5.83
C SER A 173 -10.54 -6.22 4.51
N LEU A 174 -10.17 -7.49 4.42
CA LEU A 174 -9.53 -8.10 3.27
C LEU A 174 -10.45 -9.19 2.73
N ILE A 175 -10.42 -9.40 1.42
CA ILE A 175 -11.22 -10.43 0.74
C ILE A 175 -10.25 -11.31 -0.03
N ILE A 176 -10.34 -12.63 0.17
CA ILE A 176 -9.50 -13.64 -0.49
C ILE A 176 -10.35 -14.62 -1.28
N PRO A 177 -9.80 -15.28 -2.33
CA PRO A 177 -10.49 -16.28 -3.08
C PRO A 177 -10.88 -17.49 -2.20
N ARG A 178 -11.94 -18.19 -2.60
CA ARG A 178 -12.48 -19.36 -1.88
C ARG A 178 -11.45 -20.45 -1.65
N ASN A 179 -10.72 -20.82 -2.69
CA ASN A 179 -9.73 -21.89 -2.63
C ASN A 179 -8.63 -21.64 -1.57
N TYR A 180 -8.17 -20.38 -1.42
CA TYR A 180 -7.22 -20.01 -0.37
C TYR A 180 -7.85 -20.03 1.03
N GLY A 181 -9.08 -19.52 1.13
CA GLY A 181 -9.83 -19.56 2.39
C GLY A 181 -10.12 -20.97 2.87
N ASP A 182 -10.44 -21.89 1.95
CA ASP A 182 -10.69 -23.29 2.28
C ASP A 182 -9.43 -24.02 2.77
N VAL A 183 -8.28 -23.75 2.19
CA VAL A 183 -6.98 -24.28 2.70
C VAL A 183 -6.75 -23.83 4.14
N ILE A 184 -6.94 -22.53 4.43
CA ILE A 184 -6.77 -21.99 5.79
C ILE A 184 -7.77 -22.63 6.76
N LYS A 185 -9.04 -22.75 6.38
CA LYS A 185 -10.09 -23.36 7.21
C LYS A 185 -9.80 -24.83 7.50
N ASN A 186 -9.44 -25.61 6.48
CA ASN A 186 -9.13 -27.02 6.62
C ASN A 186 -7.93 -27.22 7.52
N PHE A 187 -6.86 -26.45 7.34
CA PHE A 187 -5.67 -26.52 8.19
C PHE A 187 -6.00 -26.29 9.68
N ILE A 188 -6.80 -25.28 10.01
CA ILE A 188 -7.20 -25.00 11.39
C ILE A 188 -8.09 -26.12 11.93
N ARG A 189 -9.01 -26.66 11.10
CA ARG A 189 -9.89 -27.76 11.49
C ARG A 189 -9.12 -29.04 11.77
N ASP A 190 -8.14 -29.38 10.94
CA ASP A 190 -7.31 -30.56 11.10
C ASP A 190 -6.45 -30.47 12.37
N GLN A 191 -5.92 -29.30 12.68
CA GLN A 191 -5.22 -29.07 13.96
C GLN A 191 -6.17 -29.26 15.17
N LYS A 192 -7.39 -28.71 15.12
CA LYS A 192 -8.38 -28.87 16.20
C LYS A 192 -8.75 -30.37 16.40
N ASN A 193 -8.91 -31.10 15.32
CA ASN A 193 -9.19 -32.55 15.37
C ASN A 193 -8.02 -33.35 15.95
N ALA A 194 -6.80 -33.02 15.55
CA ALA A 194 -5.59 -33.65 16.09
C ALA A 194 -5.41 -33.32 17.58
N ALA A 195 -5.68 -32.09 18.00
CA ALA A 195 -5.59 -31.67 19.40
C ALA A 195 -6.64 -32.35 20.29
N SER A 196 -7.83 -32.60 19.77
CA SER A 196 -8.89 -33.31 20.50
C SER A 196 -8.58 -34.80 20.71
N SER A 197 -7.83 -35.40 19.78
CA SER A 197 -7.41 -36.83 19.88
C SER A 197 -6.16 -37.05 20.69
N GLN A 198 -5.28 -36.06 20.80
CA GLN A 198 -4.05 -36.10 21.58
C GLN A 198 -4.11 -35.00 22.66
N ARG A 199 -4.26 -35.42 23.92
CA ARG A 199 -4.44 -34.52 25.09
C ARG A 199 -3.40 -33.39 25.29
N LYS A 200 -2.55 -33.06 24.30
CA LYS A 200 -1.42 -32.10 24.46
C LYS A 200 -0.97 -31.35 23.17
N ALA A 201 -1.68 -31.37 22.09
CA ALA A 201 -1.21 -30.60 20.93
C ALA A 201 -1.61 -29.11 21.11
N SER A 202 -0.62 -28.23 21.28
CA SER A 202 -0.84 -26.77 21.11
C SER A 202 -1.16 -26.51 19.63
N LEU A 203 -2.20 -25.72 19.35
CA LEU A 203 -2.49 -25.26 18.00
C LEU A 203 -1.38 -24.32 17.53
N ASP A 204 -0.78 -24.60 16.39
CA ASP A 204 0.17 -23.69 15.78
C ASP A 204 -0.59 -22.52 15.15
N PRO A 205 -0.38 -21.27 15.61
CA PRO A 205 -1.11 -20.13 15.11
C PRO A 205 -0.73 -19.81 13.66
N ILE A 206 -1.71 -19.49 12.83
CA ILE A 206 -1.46 -18.96 11.49
C ILE A 206 -1.16 -17.48 11.62
N ILE A 207 0.07 -17.09 11.32
CA ILE A 207 0.51 -15.70 11.34
C ILE A 207 0.70 -15.22 9.90
N VAL A 208 0.13 -14.06 9.63
CA VAL A 208 0.15 -13.41 8.31
C VAL A 208 0.80 -12.03 8.38
N SER A 209 1.45 -11.66 7.30
CA SER A 209 1.95 -10.31 7.06
C SER A 209 1.10 -9.62 6.01
N ILE A 210 0.65 -8.41 6.33
CA ILE A 210 -0.13 -7.58 5.41
C ILE A 210 0.63 -6.28 5.22
N LYS A 211 1.16 -6.04 4.02
CA LYS A 211 1.83 -4.81 3.66
C LYS A 211 0.86 -3.87 2.96
N PHE A 212 0.51 -2.77 3.62
CA PHE A 212 -0.28 -1.70 3.02
C PHE A 212 0.66 -0.62 2.48
N SER A 213 0.90 -0.66 1.18
CA SER A 213 1.85 0.26 0.56
C SER A 213 1.23 1.65 0.38
N ALA A 214 1.74 2.63 1.10
CA ALA A 214 1.71 4.06 0.81
C ALA A 214 2.84 4.69 1.63
N TYR A 215 4.00 4.81 1.05
CA TYR A 215 5.20 5.23 1.75
C TYR A 215 5.55 6.67 1.40
N ASN A 216 5.82 7.50 2.41
CA ASN A 216 6.34 8.84 2.19
C ASN A 216 7.59 9.08 3.05
N ALA A 217 8.73 9.27 2.38
CA ALA A 217 9.99 9.60 3.04
C ALA A 217 10.05 11.06 3.53
N ASP A 218 9.30 11.97 2.90
CA ASP A 218 9.44 13.42 3.08
C ASP A 218 8.55 14.01 4.19
N GLY A 219 7.74 13.17 4.87
CA GLY A 219 6.77 13.65 5.86
C GLY A 219 5.61 14.44 5.26
N THR A 220 5.42 14.43 3.94
CA THR A 220 4.27 14.98 3.23
C THR A 220 3.50 13.88 2.50
N ILE A 221 2.19 14.03 2.35
CA ILE A 221 1.33 13.10 1.63
C ILE A 221 0.82 13.78 0.36
N GLU A 222 1.07 13.15 -0.78
CA GLU A 222 0.43 13.52 -2.04
C GLU A 222 -0.94 12.83 -2.11
N MET A 223 -1.99 13.65 -2.21
CA MET A 223 -3.36 13.18 -2.34
C MET A 223 -3.94 13.67 -3.67
N ASN A 224 -4.18 12.77 -4.59
CA ASN A 224 -4.86 13.08 -5.83
C ASN A 224 -6.32 12.63 -5.73
N LEU A 225 -7.25 13.55 -5.98
CA LEU A 225 -8.69 13.28 -6.03
C LEU A 225 -9.15 13.23 -7.49
N PHE A 226 -9.45 12.03 -7.98
CA PHE A 226 -10.03 11.80 -9.30
C PHE A 226 -11.54 11.97 -9.22
N MET A 227 -12.09 12.93 -9.95
CA MET A 227 -13.49 13.32 -9.83
C MET A 227 -14.06 13.93 -11.12
N SER A 228 -15.34 14.21 -11.09
CA SER A 228 -16.03 15.13 -12.03
C SER A 228 -16.81 16.15 -11.22
N SER A 229 -17.05 17.33 -11.78
CA SER A 229 -17.77 18.41 -11.09
C SER A 229 -19.25 18.09 -10.79
N ASP A 230 -19.79 17.04 -11.37
CA ASP A 230 -21.13 16.52 -11.12
C ASP A 230 -21.16 15.35 -10.11
N ASP A 231 -20.03 15.00 -9.52
CA ASP A 231 -19.94 13.92 -8.52
C ASP A 231 -20.27 14.45 -7.12
N LEU A 232 -21.46 14.12 -6.64
CA LEU A 232 -21.95 14.56 -5.33
C LEU A 232 -21.10 14.04 -4.15
N ASN A 233 -20.51 12.85 -4.30
CA ASN A 233 -19.65 12.30 -3.25
C ASN A 233 -18.33 13.07 -3.17
N ALA A 234 -17.75 13.41 -4.32
CA ALA A 234 -16.56 14.25 -4.37
C ALA A 234 -16.83 15.67 -3.84
N ILE A 235 -17.96 16.27 -4.26
CA ILE A 235 -18.35 17.61 -3.81
C ILE A 235 -18.58 17.62 -2.29
N SER A 236 -19.31 16.67 -1.74
CA SER A 236 -19.58 16.59 -0.30
C SER A 236 -18.32 16.34 0.52
N PHE A 237 -17.34 15.64 -0.06
CA PHE A 237 -16.05 15.39 0.56
C PHE A 237 -15.35 16.69 0.98
N TYR A 238 -15.35 17.74 0.16
CA TYR A 238 -14.70 19.01 0.51
C TYR A 238 -15.24 19.62 1.78
N LYS A 239 -16.54 19.58 1.99
CA LYS A 239 -17.19 20.10 3.20
C LYS A 239 -16.80 19.31 4.45
N TYR A 240 -16.83 17.99 4.36
CA TYR A 240 -16.59 17.14 5.54
C TYR A 240 -15.11 16.87 5.81
N PHE A 241 -14.23 17.10 4.83
CA PHE A 241 -12.79 16.94 5.00
C PHE A 241 -12.05 18.24 5.32
N GLU A 242 -12.73 19.38 5.34
CA GLU A 242 -12.13 20.70 5.54
C GLU A 242 -11.32 20.80 6.85
N GLU A 243 -11.87 20.31 7.95
CA GLU A 243 -11.19 20.32 9.25
C GLU A 243 -9.90 19.48 9.21
N TYR A 244 -9.96 18.31 8.59
CA TYR A 244 -8.81 17.44 8.43
C TYR A 244 -7.74 18.06 7.50
N LYS A 245 -8.15 18.66 6.40
CA LYS A 245 -7.26 19.42 5.51
C LYS A 245 -6.53 20.52 6.27
N ASN A 246 -7.26 21.31 7.06
CA ASN A 246 -6.69 22.39 7.84
C ASN A 246 -5.72 21.86 8.93
N THR A 247 -6.04 20.72 9.53
CA THR A 247 -5.17 20.03 10.50
C THR A 247 -3.88 19.54 9.85
N LEU A 248 -3.96 19.00 8.63
CA LEU A 248 -2.79 18.50 7.89
C LEU A 248 -1.89 19.64 7.39
N GLY A 249 -2.47 20.80 7.05
CA GLY A 249 -1.72 21.97 6.58
C GLY A 249 -0.77 21.63 5.43
N ASP A 250 0.48 22.06 5.56
CA ASP A 250 1.55 21.86 4.56
C ASP A 250 1.97 20.40 4.36
N LYS A 251 1.52 19.50 5.25
CA LYS A 251 1.77 18.06 5.10
C LYS A 251 0.93 17.42 4.01
N LEU A 252 -0.12 18.08 3.54
CA LEU A 252 -1.01 17.61 2.49
C LEU A 252 -0.71 18.33 1.16
N LYS A 253 -0.19 17.60 0.17
CA LYS A 253 -0.10 18.04 -1.22
C LYS A 253 -1.33 17.51 -1.96
N PHE A 254 -2.31 18.37 -2.18
CA PHE A 254 -3.58 17.99 -2.79
C PHE A 254 -3.63 18.39 -4.26
N ASN A 255 -4.13 17.49 -5.13
CA ASN A 255 -4.36 17.76 -6.55
C ASN A 255 -5.74 17.24 -6.98
N PRO A 256 -6.62 18.08 -7.50
CA PRO A 256 -7.84 17.65 -8.17
C PRO A 256 -7.52 17.20 -9.59
N ILE A 257 -8.03 16.04 -9.99
CA ILE A 257 -7.87 15.44 -11.32
C ILE A 257 -9.26 15.25 -11.90
N TYR A 258 -9.57 15.95 -13.00
CA TYR A 258 -10.91 15.94 -13.55
C TYR A 258 -11.10 14.89 -14.64
N LYS A 259 -12.29 14.28 -14.67
CA LYS A 259 -12.66 13.29 -15.67
C LYS A 259 -13.04 13.98 -16.98
N TYR A 260 -12.35 13.57 -18.03
CA TYR A 260 -12.71 13.88 -19.42
C TYR A 260 -12.81 12.58 -20.21
N HIS A 261 -13.69 12.56 -21.23
CA HIS A 261 -13.86 11.41 -22.09
C HIS A 261 -13.24 11.69 -23.46
N ASP A 262 -12.45 10.76 -24.00
CA ASP A 262 -11.93 10.85 -25.36
C ASP A 262 -13.04 10.55 -26.35
N TYR A 263 -13.19 11.39 -27.36
CA TYR A 263 -14.23 11.30 -28.40
C TYR A 263 -14.17 10.03 -29.23
N LYS A 264 -13.02 9.40 -29.38
CA LYS A 264 -12.89 8.13 -30.12
C LYS A 264 -13.79 7.01 -29.60
N LEU A 265 -14.22 7.11 -28.34
CA LEU A 265 -15.17 6.16 -27.73
C LEU A 265 -16.64 6.52 -28.00
N TYR A 266 -16.93 7.75 -28.43
CA TYR A 266 -18.31 8.25 -28.62
C TYR A 266 -18.80 8.20 -30.08
N ASP A 267 -17.90 8.13 -31.06
CA ASP A 267 -18.25 8.12 -32.50
C ASP A 267 -18.84 6.78 -32.97
N ALA A 268 -18.87 5.77 -32.14
CA ALA A 268 -19.43 4.46 -32.52
C ALA A 268 -20.97 4.43 -32.63
N ASN A 269 -21.66 5.48 -32.17
CA ASN A 269 -23.14 5.58 -32.20
C ASN A 269 -23.66 6.87 -32.88
N ASN A 270 -23.19 7.19 -34.03
CA ASN A 270 -23.69 8.14 -35.06
C ASN A 270 -25.03 8.88 -34.81
N ASP A 271 -25.13 9.72 -33.78
CA ASP A 271 -26.25 10.69 -33.71
C ASP A 271 -25.76 12.01 -33.11
N VAL A 272 -24.99 12.77 -33.89
CA VAL A 272 -24.63 14.18 -33.55
C VAL A 272 -25.71 15.13 -34.07
N LYS A 273 -26.66 15.44 -33.21
CA LYS A 273 -27.53 16.57 -33.41
C LYS A 273 -26.74 17.86 -33.20
N SER A 274 -26.74 18.72 -34.22
CA SER A 274 -26.25 20.09 -34.32
C SER A 274 -24.97 20.53 -33.55
N LYS A 275 -24.08 21.23 -34.24
CA LYS A 275 -22.79 21.77 -33.70
C LYS A 275 -22.90 22.65 -32.44
N SER A 276 -24.08 23.16 -32.09
CA SER A 276 -24.32 24.00 -30.90
C SER A 276 -24.57 23.20 -29.62
N GLU A 277 -24.89 21.92 -29.72
CA GLU A 277 -25.20 21.03 -28.60
C GLU A 277 -24.19 19.89 -28.38
N ALA A 278 -23.06 19.94 -29.10
CA ALA A 278 -22.04 18.91 -28.96
C ALA A 278 -21.50 18.91 -27.52
N PRO A 279 -21.50 17.75 -26.83
CA PRO A 279 -21.03 17.63 -25.43
C PRO A 279 -19.52 17.78 -25.32
N CYS A 280 -18.85 18.22 -26.35
CA CYS A 280 -17.38 18.18 -26.47
C CYS A 280 -16.81 19.53 -26.84
N PHE A 281 -15.58 19.79 -26.40
CA PHE A 281 -14.70 20.78 -27.01
C PHE A 281 -13.78 20.08 -28.00
N SER A 282 -13.46 20.71 -29.12
CA SER A 282 -12.63 20.15 -30.18
C SER A 282 -11.50 21.12 -30.52
N LYS A 283 -10.25 20.59 -30.50
CA LYS A 283 -9.08 21.28 -31.03
C LYS A 283 -8.10 20.25 -31.63
N ASN A 284 -7.53 20.55 -32.81
CA ASN A 284 -6.54 19.73 -33.49
C ASN A 284 -6.90 18.25 -33.52
N ASP A 285 -8.13 17.92 -33.91
CA ASP A 285 -8.67 16.54 -33.98
C ASP A 285 -8.85 15.81 -32.64
N ILE A 286 -8.50 16.42 -31.52
CA ILE A 286 -8.77 15.88 -30.18
C ILE A 286 -10.04 16.53 -29.64
N LYS A 287 -10.97 15.71 -29.20
CA LYS A 287 -12.25 16.15 -28.62
C LYS A 287 -12.35 15.67 -27.18
N PHE A 288 -12.62 16.59 -26.26
CA PHE A 288 -12.87 16.30 -24.85
C PHE A 288 -14.35 16.44 -24.57
N CYS A 289 -14.92 15.39 -24.00
CA CYS A 289 -16.35 15.26 -23.77
C CYS A 289 -16.65 15.00 -22.29
N SER A 290 -17.92 15.20 -21.92
CA SER A 290 -18.51 14.71 -20.67
C SER A 290 -19.80 13.93 -20.96
N THR A 291 -20.35 13.26 -19.93
CA THR A 291 -21.61 12.52 -20.01
C THR A 291 -22.71 13.25 -19.27
N THR A 292 -23.98 12.95 -19.59
CA THR A 292 -25.12 13.49 -18.83
C THR A 292 -25.16 12.88 -17.42
N ASN A 293 -25.66 13.66 -16.45
CA ASN A 293 -25.95 13.17 -15.10
C ASN A 293 -27.44 13.41 -14.79
N LEU A 294 -28.21 12.33 -14.84
CA LEU A 294 -29.66 12.38 -14.63
C LEU A 294 -30.04 12.63 -13.17
N ASP A 295 -29.22 12.20 -12.21
CA ASP A 295 -29.45 12.41 -10.78
C ASP A 295 -29.42 13.89 -10.41
N LEU A 296 -28.56 14.67 -11.08
CA LEU A 296 -28.48 16.13 -10.97
C LEU A 296 -29.33 16.87 -12.02
N LYS A 297 -30.15 16.15 -12.77
CA LYS A 297 -30.97 16.72 -13.87
C LYS A 297 -30.12 17.45 -14.92
N ILE A 298 -28.87 17.08 -15.09
CA ILE A 298 -27.98 17.69 -16.09
C ILE A 298 -28.19 16.97 -17.42
N THR A 299 -28.92 17.62 -18.31
CA THR A 299 -29.20 17.12 -19.66
C THR A 299 -28.15 17.57 -20.67
N ASN A 300 -27.45 18.67 -20.40
CA ASN A 300 -26.38 19.18 -21.24
C ASN A 300 -24.99 18.89 -20.62
N PRO A 301 -24.26 17.87 -21.11
CA PRO A 301 -22.95 17.50 -20.56
C PRO A 301 -21.87 18.56 -20.76
N ARG A 302 -22.08 19.56 -21.64
CA ARG A 302 -21.18 20.71 -21.78
C ARG A 302 -21.08 21.54 -20.50
N LEU A 303 -22.13 21.58 -19.67
CA LEU A 303 -22.12 22.29 -18.39
C LEU A 303 -21.12 21.63 -17.41
N ILE A 304 -21.06 20.30 -17.40
CA ILE A 304 -20.10 19.57 -16.56
C ILE A 304 -18.67 19.87 -17.03
N LEU A 305 -18.46 19.85 -18.34
CA LEU A 305 -17.15 20.13 -18.91
C LEU A 305 -16.66 21.53 -18.58
N LEU A 306 -17.53 22.54 -18.73
CA LEU A 306 -17.22 23.94 -18.38
C LEU A 306 -16.91 24.08 -16.88
N GLU A 307 -17.64 23.36 -16.04
CA GLU A 307 -17.43 23.43 -14.59
C GLU A 307 -16.12 22.74 -14.20
N ASN A 308 -15.75 21.59 -14.79
CA ASN A 308 -14.45 20.97 -14.60
C ASN A 308 -13.30 21.93 -14.94
N LEU A 309 -13.41 22.65 -16.07
CA LEU A 309 -12.42 23.65 -16.46
C LEU A 309 -12.38 24.83 -15.50
N ARG A 310 -13.54 25.35 -15.06
CA ARG A 310 -13.63 26.45 -14.09
C ARG A 310 -12.97 26.09 -12.76
N GLN A 311 -13.27 24.92 -12.23
CA GLN A 311 -12.71 24.42 -10.98
C GLN A 311 -11.19 24.22 -11.10
N SER A 312 -10.71 23.68 -12.23
CA SER A 312 -9.28 23.58 -12.52
C SER A 312 -8.61 24.96 -12.55
N CYS A 313 -9.23 25.95 -13.20
CA CYS A 313 -8.70 27.30 -13.30
C CYS A 313 -8.68 28.04 -11.95
N ILE A 314 -9.67 27.78 -11.08
CA ILE A 314 -9.66 28.33 -9.73
C ILE A 314 -8.48 27.71 -8.93
N PHE A 315 -8.27 26.42 -9.05
CA PHE A 315 -7.14 25.75 -8.39
C PHE A 315 -5.79 26.29 -8.87
N ILE A 316 -5.59 26.39 -10.18
CA ILE A 316 -4.35 26.85 -10.80
C ILE A 316 -4.03 28.30 -10.43
N ASN A 317 -5.02 29.19 -10.52
CA ASN A 317 -4.79 30.62 -10.38
C ASN A 317 -4.85 31.15 -8.95
N PHE A 318 -5.57 30.49 -8.06
CA PHE A 318 -5.85 31.02 -6.72
C PHE A 318 -5.43 30.06 -5.59
N GLY A 319 -4.99 28.86 -5.94
CA GLY A 319 -4.45 27.87 -5.00
C GLY A 319 -5.51 27.12 -4.19
N LEU A 320 -5.01 26.22 -3.36
CA LEU A 320 -5.81 25.23 -2.65
C LEU A 320 -6.91 25.80 -1.77
N ASP A 321 -6.63 26.85 -0.99
CA ASP A 321 -7.59 27.37 -0.02
C ASP A 321 -8.80 28.05 -0.68
N LYS A 322 -8.57 28.85 -1.74
CA LYS A 322 -9.66 29.46 -2.49
C LYS A 322 -10.44 28.44 -3.29
N TYR A 323 -9.75 27.48 -3.88
CA TYR A 323 -10.37 26.35 -4.56
C TYR A 323 -11.27 25.55 -3.61
N TRP A 324 -10.77 25.21 -2.41
CA TRP A 324 -11.51 24.43 -1.42
C TRP A 324 -12.82 25.12 -1.00
N LYS A 325 -12.74 26.42 -0.72
CA LYS A 325 -13.91 27.24 -0.38
C LYS A 325 -14.92 27.26 -1.53
N TYR A 326 -14.43 27.39 -2.78
CA TYR A 326 -15.30 27.34 -3.95
C TYR A 326 -16.05 26.02 -4.03
N MET A 327 -15.37 24.89 -3.84
CA MET A 327 -16.00 23.57 -3.88
C MET A 327 -17.09 23.40 -2.82
N ILE A 328 -16.87 23.93 -1.61
CA ILE A 328 -17.89 23.93 -0.54
C ILE A 328 -19.08 24.80 -0.93
N GLU A 329 -18.84 25.99 -1.41
CA GLU A 329 -19.90 26.93 -1.82
C GLU A 329 -20.70 26.38 -3.01
N PHE A 330 -20.02 25.84 -4.00
CA PHE A 330 -20.64 25.16 -5.14
C PHE A 330 -21.54 24.00 -4.70
N GLY A 331 -21.07 23.17 -3.78
CA GLY A 331 -21.86 22.09 -3.19
C GLY A 331 -23.10 22.59 -2.43
N ASN A 332 -22.98 23.70 -1.74
CA ASN A 332 -24.09 24.28 -0.98
C ASN A 332 -25.14 24.96 -1.86
N LEU A 333 -24.75 25.55 -2.98
CA LEU A 333 -25.63 26.32 -3.85
C LEU A 333 -26.07 25.56 -5.09
N CYS A 334 -25.13 24.99 -5.84
CA CYS A 334 -25.36 24.52 -7.21
C CYS A 334 -25.59 23.00 -7.30
N ALA A 335 -24.96 22.21 -6.43
CA ALA A 335 -25.01 20.76 -6.47
C ALA A 335 -25.79 20.16 -5.29
N LYS A 336 -26.91 20.80 -4.91
CA LYS A 336 -27.80 20.26 -3.86
C LYS A 336 -28.54 19.03 -4.36
N VAL A 337 -28.58 17.98 -3.55
CA VAL A 337 -29.27 16.72 -3.88
C VAL A 337 -30.76 16.93 -4.14
N ASP A 338 -31.43 17.74 -3.32
CA ASP A 338 -32.89 17.94 -3.40
C ASP A 338 -33.32 18.87 -4.55
N ASN A 339 -32.48 19.85 -4.91
CA ASN A 339 -32.77 20.82 -5.96
C ASN A 339 -31.48 21.34 -6.60
N PRO A 340 -30.87 20.56 -7.50
CA PRO A 340 -29.64 20.97 -8.18
C PRO A 340 -29.92 22.08 -9.16
N ILE A 341 -29.11 23.16 -9.12
CA ILE A 341 -29.13 24.28 -10.06
C ILE A 341 -27.76 24.29 -10.76
N PHE A 342 -27.43 23.21 -11.42
CA PHE A 342 -26.13 23.04 -12.07
C PHE A 342 -26.10 23.83 -13.39
N ASN A 343 -25.70 25.09 -13.34
CA ASN A 343 -25.54 25.92 -14.50
C ASN A 343 -24.46 27.00 -14.28
N GLU A 344 -24.14 27.74 -15.34
CA GLU A 344 -23.10 28.76 -15.33
C GLU A 344 -23.44 29.95 -14.41
N GLU A 345 -24.71 30.30 -14.29
CA GLU A 345 -25.16 31.43 -13.46
C GLU A 345 -24.95 31.10 -11.99
N CYS A 346 -25.28 29.87 -11.58
CA CYS A 346 -25.01 29.40 -10.20
C CYS A 346 -23.52 29.41 -9.90
N SER A 347 -22.68 28.95 -10.80
CA SER A 347 -21.22 28.96 -10.63
C SER A 347 -20.66 30.38 -10.46
N LYS A 348 -21.18 31.33 -11.27
CA LYS A 348 -20.84 32.76 -11.12
C LYS A 348 -21.32 33.31 -9.78
N MET A 349 -22.50 32.92 -9.30
CA MET A 349 -23.02 33.33 -8.01
C MET A 349 -22.11 32.85 -6.85
N CYS A 350 -21.60 31.62 -6.92
CA CYS A 350 -20.59 31.14 -5.95
C CYS A 350 -19.36 32.04 -5.91
N LEU A 351 -18.84 32.46 -7.07
CA LEU A 351 -17.69 33.34 -7.14
C LEU A 351 -17.98 34.72 -6.53
N TYR A 352 -19.18 35.28 -6.80
CA TYR A 352 -19.59 36.54 -6.18
C TYR A 352 -19.73 36.45 -4.65
N HIS A 353 -20.29 35.37 -4.13
CA HIS A 353 -20.37 35.11 -2.68
C HIS A 353 -19.00 35.04 -2.05
N MET A 354 -18.00 34.58 -2.77
CA MET A 354 -16.61 34.52 -2.33
C MET A 354 -15.83 35.83 -2.51
N ASN A 355 -16.51 36.90 -2.89
CA ASN A 355 -15.92 38.22 -3.14
C ASN A 355 -14.84 38.23 -4.27
N TYR A 356 -15.00 37.40 -5.30
CA TYR A 356 -14.18 37.50 -6.49
C TYR A 356 -14.54 38.79 -7.24
N VAL A 357 -13.52 39.59 -7.57
CA VAL A 357 -13.71 40.82 -8.29
C VAL A 357 -13.70 40.56 -9.82
N LYS A 358 -14.14 41.54 -10.60
CA LYS A 358 -14.23 41.42 -12.08
C LYS A 358 -12.93 40.90 -12.70
N LYS A 359 -11.77 41.38 -12.23
CA LYS A 359 -10.47 40.96 -12.74
C LYS A 359 -10.19 39.44 -12.46
N ASP A 360 -10.68 38.93 -11.32
CA ASP A 360 -10.55 37.49 -11.01
C ASP A 360 -11.40 36.63 -11.92
N LEU A 361 -12.64 37.12 -12.26
CA LEU A 361 -13.54 36.44 -13.18
C LEU A 361 -12.96 36.41 -14.60
N GLU A 362 -12.37 37.53 -15.05
CA GLU A 362 -11.66 37.62 -16.33
C GLU A 362 -10.51 36.60 -16.37
N LYS A 363 -9.70 36.55 -15.33
CA LYS A 363 -8.59 35.60 -15.22
C LYS A 363 -9.03 34.13 -15.26
N ILE A 364 -10.17 33.81 -14.62
CA ILE A 364 -10.76 32.45 -14.71
C ILE A 364 -11.20 32.15 -16.13
N THR A 365 -11.87 33.12 -16.79
CA THR A 365 -12.38 32.94 -18.14
C THR A 365 -11.26 32.77 -19.17
N GLU A 366 -10.20 33.57 -19.06
CA GLU A 366 -8.99 33.45 -19.89
C GLU A 366 -8.34 32.08 -19.70
N CYS A 367 -8.15 31.65 -18.44
CA CYS A 367 -7.61 30.33 -18.16
C CYS A 367 -8.48 29.18 -18.73
N MET A 368 -9.80 29.27 -18.61
CA MET A 368 -10.70 28.27 -19.20
C MET A 368 -10.54 28.21 -20.71
N GLN A 369 -10.41 29.39 -21.38
CA GLN A 369 -10.17 29.44 -22.82
C GLN A 369 -8.82 28.85 -23.19
N ASP A 370 -7.76 29.15 -22.41
CA ASP A 370 -6.43 28.55 -22.59
C ASP A 370 -6.46 27.04 -22.46
N LEU A 371 -7.17 26.50 -21.45
CA LEU A 371 -7.34 25.05 -21.29
C LEU A 371 -8.07 24.40 -22.47
N ILE A 372 -9.06 25.09 -23.04
CA ILE A 372 -9.75 24.64 -24.25
C ILE A 372 -8.79 24.69 -25.44
N ASP A 373 -8.01 25.76 -25.55
CA ASP A 373 -7.17 26.04 -26.71
C ASP A 373 -5.85 25.25 -26.71
N PHE A 374 -5.20 25.09 -25.57
CA PHE A 374 -3.90 24.45 -25.46
C PHE A 374 -3.94 23.04 -24.84
N ASN A 375 -5.03 22.67 -24.17
CA ASN A 375 -5.36 21.35 -23.64
C ASN A 375 -4.37 20.72 -22.62
N SER A 376 -3.26 21.37 -22.26
CA SER A 376 -2.18 20.73 -21.48
C SER A 376 -2.68 20.07 -20.19
N LYS A 377 -3.42 20.79 -19.35
CA LYS A 377 -3.96 20.24 -18.10
C LYS A 377 -5.04 19.16 -18.33
N VAL A 378 -5.86 19.33 -19.35
CA VAL A 378 -6.92 18.39 -19.73
C VAL A 378 -6.30 17.08 -20.23
N ASP A 379 -5.23 17.18 -21.05
CA ASP A 379 -4.46 16.03 -21.53
C ASP A 379 -3.77 15.30 -20.37
N ASP A 380 -3.16 16.04 -19.44
CA ASP A 380 -2.51 15.47 -18.26
C ASP A 380 -3.52 14.71 -17.37
N ASP A 381 -4.70 15.28 -17.14
CA ASP A 381 -5.76 14.65 -16.37
C ASP A 381 -6.26 13.38 -17.06
N LEU A 382 -6.50 13.43 -18.37
CA LEU A 382 -6.93 12.28 -19.16
C LEU A 382 -5.89 11.16 -19.14
N GLN A 383 -4.61 11.50 -19.36
CA GLN A 383 -3.50 10.54 -19.29
C GLN A 383 -3.40 9.92 -17.89
N LEU A 384 -3.57 10.72 -16.84
CA LEU A 384 -3.48 10.24 -15.46
C LEU A 384 -4.64 9.30 -15.10
N PHE A 385 -5.89 9.61 -15.55
CA PHE A 385 -7.02 8.70 -15.44
C PHE A 385 -6.74 7.36 -16.11
N ASN A 386 -6.21 7.38 -17.34
CA ASN A 386 -5.90 6.18 -18.11
C ASN A 386 -4.72 5.39 -17.51
N TYR A 387 -3.63 6.06 -17.16
CA TYR A 387 -2.46 5.45 -16.55
C TYR A 387 -2.80 4.76 -15.22
N ARG A 388 -3.61 5.42 -14.39
CA ARG A 388 -4.06 4.88 -13.11
C ARG A 388 -5.22 3.89 -13.25
N LYS A 389 -5.74 3.66 -14.46
CA LYS A 389 -6.89 2.78 -14.72
C LYS A 389 -8.06 3.12 -13.78
N VAL A 390 -8.45 4.40 -13.75
CA VAL A 390 -9.58 4.87 -12.93
C VAL A 390 -10.86 4.68 -13.73
N TYR A 391 -11.55 3.59 -13.45
CA TYR A 391 -12.84 3.26 -14.09
C TYR A 391 -14.03 3.81 -13.30
N GLU A 392 -13.89 3.88 -11.98
CA GLU A 392 -14.89 4.40 -11.05
C GLU A 392 -14.33 5.64 -10.35
N TYR A 393 -15.14 6.67 -10.20
CA TYR A 393 -14.84 7.87 -9.44
C TYR A 393 -16.06 8.26 -8.56
N PRO A 394 -15.88 9.00 -7.45
CA PRO A 394 -14.61 9.60 -7.03
C PRO A 394 -13.60 8.56 -6.53
N LEU A 395 -12.32 8.79 -6.80
CA LEU A 395 -11.22 7.97 -6.32
C LEU A 395 -10.13 8.86 -5.71
N ILE A 396 -9.57 8.42 -4.58
CA ILE A 396 -8.38 9.05 -4.00
C ILE A 396 -7.18 8.13 -4.22
N THR A 397 -6.04 8.75 -4.56
CA THR A 397 -4.74 8.09 -4.39
C THR A 397 -3.94 8.81 -3.31
N LEU A 398 -3.28 8.06 -2.45
CA LEU A 398 -2.32 8.54 -1.46
C LEU A 398 -0.93 8.08 -1.88
N ASN A 399 -0.03 9.03 -2.16
CA ASN A 399 1.31 8.75 -2.71
C ASN A 399 1.29 7.79 -3.91
N GLY A 400 0.34 8.02 -4.82
CA GLY A 400 0.14 7.22 -6.03
C GLY A 400 -0.57 5.88 -5.84
N ILE A 401 -0.88 5.44 -4.63
CA ILE A 401 -1.60 4.20 -4.34
C ILE A 401 -3.08 4.49 -4.17
N LYS A 402 -3.94 3.72 -4.85
CA LYS A 402 -5.39 3.86 -4.75
C LYS A 402 -5.85 3.63 -3.31
N PHE A 403 -6.55 4.61 -2.74
CA PHE A 403 -7.24 4.43 -1.47
C PHE A 403 -8.36 3.40 -1.65
N LYS A 404 -8.34 2.39 -0.81
CA LYS A 404 -9.33 1.33 -0.76
C LYS A 404 -9.83 1.22 0.67
N GLY A 405 -10.79 1.99 1.01
CA GLY A 405 -11.41 2.02 2.32
C GLY A 405 -12.76 2.66 2.19
N MET A 406 -13.42 2.88 3.29
CA MET A 406 -14.68 3.60 3.30
C MET A 406 -14.47 5.04 2.84
N TRP A 407 -15.32 5.52 1.94
CA TRP A 407 -15.34 6.91 1.51
C TRP A 407 -15.89 7.83 2.60
N LEU A 408 -15.11 7.94 3.68
CA LEU A 408 -15.38 8.81 4.80
C LEU A 408 -14.17 9.69 5.09
N PRO A 409 -14.36 10.99 5.33
CA PRO A 409 -13.29 11.92 5.65
C PRO A 409 -12.38 11.42 6.78
N ARG A 410 -12.95 10.87 7.83
CA ARG A 410 -12.20 10.29 8.96
C ARG A 410 -11.35 9.09 8.54
N ALA A 411 -11.88 8.17 7.74
CA ALA A 411 -11.14 6.99 7.30
C ALA A 411 -9.97 7.38 6.39
N ILE A 412 -10.18 8.36 5.51
CA ILE A 412 -9.14 8.93 4.64
C ILE A 412 -8.06 9.61 5.49
N PHE A 413 -8.46 10.45 6.46
CA PHE A 413 -7.53 11.11 7.38
C PHE A 413 -6.70 10.09 8.18
N ASN A 414 -7.34 9.05 8.72
CA ASN A 414 -6.64 8.00 9.46
C ASN A 414 -5.63 7.27 8.55
N SER A 415 -5.98 7.02 7.29
CA SER A 415 -5.07 6.41 6.31
C SER A 415 -3.89 7.30 5.97
N ILE A 416 -4.11 8.61 5.87
CA ILE A 416 -3.03 9.60 5.73
C ILE A 416 -2.11 9.55 6.95
N CYS A 417 -2.69 9.55 8.14
CA CYS A 417 -1.92 9.52 9.39
C CYS A 417 -1.07 8.26 9.55
N THR A 418 -1.58 7.11 9.16
CA THR A 418 -0.81 5.86 9.20
C THR A 418 0.28 5.77 8.13
N SER A 419 0.20 6.60 7.10
CA SER A 419 1.22 6.69 6.05
C SER A 419 2.48 7.46 6.48
N PHE A 420 2.43 8.28 7.53
CA PHE A 420 3.61 8.95 8.04
C PHE A 420 4.55 7.97 8.77
N ILE A 421 5.85 8.02 8.46
CA ILE A 421 6.87 7.17 9.09
C ILE A 421 6.96 7.47 10.59
N ASN A 422 7.01 8.75 10.93
CA ASN A 422 6.99 9.22 12.30
C ASN A 422 5.56 9.64 12.64
N ASN A 423 5.06 9.17 13.79
CA ASN A 423 3.75 9.60 14.26
C ASN A 423 3.74 11.13 14.39
N GLU A 424 3.17 11.80 13.40
CA GLU A 424 3.00 13.24 13.43
C GLU A 424 2.04 13.58 14.58
N LYS A 425 2.38 14.60 15.35
CA LYS A 425 1.55 15.07 16.50
C LYS A 425 0.12 15.39 16.09
N ILE A 426 -0.09 15.80 14.82
CA ILE A 426 -1.40 16.11 14.24
C ILE A 426 -2.33 14.89 14.14
N CYS A 427 -1.77 13.68 14.16
CA CYS A 427 -2.49 12.43 14.02
C CYS A 427 -2.91 11.77 15.35
N GLY A 428 -2.96 12.50 16.45
CA GLY A 428 -3.06 12.06 17.83
C GLY A 428 -4.28 11.23 18.26
N SER A 429 -4.92 10.48 17.37
CA SER A 429 -6.00 9.57 17.73
C SER A 429 -5.45 8.28 18.37
N PRO A 430 -5.91 7.90 19.58
CA PRO A 430 -5.49 6.67 20.25
C PRO A 430 -5.73 5.37 19.44
N GLN A 431 -6.69 5.40 18.52
CA GLN A 431 -7.11 4.25 17.72
C GLN A 431 -6.19 3.98 16.54
N VAL A 432 -5.68 5.04 15.89
CA VAL A 432 -4.64 4.92 14.84
C VAL A 432 -3.34 4.40 15.46
N ASN A 433 -3.04 4.82 16.69
CA ASN A 433 -1.89 4.36 17.45
C ASN A 433 -1.94 2.86 17.79
N GLN A 434 -3.10 2.24 17.91
CA GLN A 434 -3.23 0.81 18.19
C GLN A 434 -2.85 -0.04 16.97
N LEU A 435 -3.28 0.34 15.77
CA LEU A 435 -2.88 -0.31 14.52
C LEU A 435 -1.40 -0.06 14.20
N ALA A 436 -0.86 1.10 14.60
CA ALA A 436 0.53 1.47 14.36
C ALA A 436 1.53 0.91 15.40
N LYS A 437 1.10 0.59 16.62
CA LYS A 437 1.99 0.16 17.72
C LYS A 437 2.71 -1.16 17.47
N ASN A 438 2.18 -2.02 16.61
CA ASN A 438 2.71 -3.38 16.42
C ASN A 438 3.69 -3.51 15.26
N VAL A 439 4.06 -2.40 14.62
CA VAL A 439 5.02 -2.41 13.52
C VAL A 439 6.31 -1.75 13.97
N LYS A 440 7.32 -2.56 14.32
CA LYS A 440 8.70 -2.08 14.41
C LYS A 440 9.23 -1.86 13.00
N VAL A 441 8.94 -0.69 12.42
CA VAL A 441 9.64 -0.24 11.21
C VAL A 441 11.06 0.12 11.64
N TYR A 442 12.00 -0.74 11.35
CA TYR A 442 13.41 -0.37 11.49
C TYR A 442 13.71 0.66 10.39
N PRO A 443 14.19 1.86 10.74
CA PRO A 443 14.57 2.85 9.74
C PRO A 443 15.61 2.22 8.82
N SER A 444 15.49 2.45 7.51
CA SER A 444 16.44 1.94 6.51
C SER A 444 17.89 2.30 6.86
N SER A 445 18.12 3.44 7.52
CA SER A 445 19.41 3.83 8.06
C SER A 445 20.00 2.79 9.03
N LEU A 446 19.20 2.15 9.88
CA LEU A 446 19.67 1.11 10.80
C LEU A 446 20.18 -0.11 10.03
N VAL A 447 19.51 -0.50 8.96
CA VAL A 447 19.92 -1.63 8.11
C VAL A 447 21.25 -1.31 7.44
N TYR A 448 21.43 -0.07 6.94
CA TYR A 448 22.70 0.39 6.38
C TYR A 448 23.82 0.42 7.43
N PHE A 449 23.54 0.85 8.66
CA PHE A 449 24.50 0.82 9.76
C PHE A 449 24.93 -0.60 10.11
N ILE A 450 24.00 -1.54 10.19
CA ILE A 450 24.29 -2.96 10.45
C ILE A 450 25.12 -3.54 9.30
N ALA A 451 24.75 -3.28 8.06
CA ALA A 451 25.49 -3.75 6.89
C ALA A 451 26.92 -3.17 6.84
N ALA A 452 27.08 -1.88 7.12
CA ALA A 452 28.40 -1.24 7.20
C ALA A 452 29.25 -1.81 8.36
N PHE A 453 28.64 -2.06 9.52
CA PHE A 453 29.32 -2.67 10.66
C PHE A 453 29.78 -4.08 10.34
N LEU A 454 28.94 -4.92 9.75
CA LEU A 454 29.31 -6.27 9.32
C LEU A 454 30.42 -6.25 8.26
N PHE A 455 30.38 -5.29 7.35
CA PHE A 455 31.44 -5.10 6.35
C PHE A 455 32.79 -4.75 7.00
N LEU A 456 32.81 -3.80 7.92
CA LEU A 456 34.02 -3.45 8.67
C LEU A 456 34.53 -4.61 9.53
N PHE A 457 33.61 -5.35 10.16
CA PHE A 457 33.96 -6.53 10.95
C PHE A 457 34.61 -7.62 10.08
N THR A 458 34.08 -7.88 8.88
CA THR A 458 34.68 -8.84 7.94
C THR A 458 36.07 -8.40 7.48
N ILE A 459 36.31 -7.12 7.25
CA ILE A 459 37.67 -6.59 6.94
C ILE A 459 38.62 -6.85 8.09
N ILE A 460 38.21 -6.57 9.32
CA ILE A 460 39.05 -6.80 10.52
C ILE A 460 39.37 -8.29 10.67
N VAL A 461 38.39 -9.17 10.50
CA VAL A 461 38.60 -10.62 10.57
C VAL A 461 39.59 -11.08 9.50
N ILE A 462 39.47 -10.60 8.26
CA ILE A 462 40.39 -10.91 7.17
C ILE A 462 41.82 -10.41 7.51
N PHE A 463 41.92 -9.21 8.06
CA PHE A 463 43.21 -8.63 8.44
C PHE A 463 43.87 -9.44 9.55
N CYS A 464 43.13 -9.79 10.59
CA CYS A 464 43.60 -10.65 11.70
C CYS A 464 44.01 -12.03 11.20
N TYR A 465 43.18 -12.65 10.35
CA TYR A 465 43.51 -13.95 9.74
C TYR A 465 44.80 -13.89 8.90
N ARG A 466 44.95 -12.87 8.09
CA ARG A 466 46.20 -12.64 7.32
C ARG A 466 47.40 -12.50 8.21
N ARG A 467 47.29 -11.75 9.31
CA ARG A 467 48.40 -11.55 10.25
C ARG A 467 48.82 -12.86 10.92
N VAL A 468 47.86 -13.70 11.34
CA VAL A 468 48.11 -15.01 11.92
C VAL A 468 48.73 -15.96 10.89
N ALA A 469 48.16 -16.03 9.68
CA ALA A 469 48.65 -16.84 8.58
C ALA A 469 50.08 -16.47 8.17
N TYR A 470 50.40 -15.17 8.11
CA TYR A 470 51.77 -14.72 7.83
C TYR A 470 52.75 -15.19 8.90
N ARG A 471 52.41 -15.07 10.18
CA ARG A 471 53.26 -15.54 11.30
C ARG A 471 53.48 -17.04 11.25
N SER A 472 52.44 -17.81 10.98
CA SER A 472 52.60 -19.30 10.89
C SER A 472 53.46 -19.72 9.70
N ILE A 473 53.37 -19.00 8.56
CA ILE A 473 54.21 -19.26 7.40
C ILE A 473 55.68 -18.90 7.67
N GLU A 474 55.90 -17.78 8.33
CA GLU A 474 57.25 -17.31 8.70
C GLU A 474 57.90 -18.32 9.66
N GLN A 475 57.18 -18.81 10.68
CA GLN A 475 57.67 -19.87 11.60
C GLN A 475 58.01 -21.17 10.85
N ALA A 476 57.12 -21.63 9.98
CA ALA A 476 57.34 -22.83 9.18
C ALA A 476 58.55 -22.70 8.22
N LEU A 477 58.78 -21.48 7.68
CA LEU A 477 59.93 -21.20 6.84
C LEU A 477 61.25 -21.21 7.63
N ILE A 478 61.25 -20.62 8.83
CA ILE A 478 62.40 -20.64 9.75
C ILE A 478 62.77 -22.08 10.14
N GLU A 479 61.77 -22.89 10.52
CA GLU A 479 61.95 -24.29 10.89
C GLU A 479 62.51 -25.13 9.71
N LYS A 480 62.04 -24.86 8.49
CA LYS A 480 62.53 -25.53 7.29
C LYS A 480 63.98 -25.13 6.95
N ILE A 481 64.35 -23.85 7.05
CA ILE A 481 65.69 -23.37 6.88
C ILE A 481 66.63 -24.01 7.94
N HIS A 482 66.18 -24.03 9.20
CA HIS A 482 66.95 -24.63 10.29
C HIS A 482 67.21 -26.15 10.07
N THR A 483 66.22 -26.89 9.63
CA THR A 483 66.36 -28.32 9.29
C THR A 483 67.24 -28.56 8.09
N GLU A 484 67.17 -27.73 7.04
CA GLU A 484 68.07 -27.89 5.88
C GLU A 484 69.48 -27.50 6.21
N THR A 485 69.69 -26.50 7.09
CA THR A 485 71.02 -26.08 7.56
C THR A 485 71.67 -27.21 8.36
N ILE A 486 70.96 -27.85 9.32
CA ILE A 486 71.44 -29.01 10.05
C ILE A 486 71.81 -30.15 9.12
N ARG A 487 70.98 -30.47 8.12
CA ARG A 487 71.27 -31.50 7.10
C ARG A 487 72.54 -31.19 6.30
N ALA A 488 72.75 -29.96 5.92
CA ALA A 488 73.93 -29.51 5.18
C ALA A 488 75.21 -29.62 6.02
N ILE A 489 75.12 -29.24 7.30
CA ILE A 489 76.25 -29.38 8.26
C ILE A 489 76.57 -30.87 8.47
N GLY A 490 75.55 -31.72 8.69
CA GLY A 490 75.72 -33.17 8.85
C GLY A 490 76.32 -33.89 7.62
N LYS A 491 76.04 -33.38 6.38
CA LYS A 491 76.67 -33.89 5.15
C LYS A 491 78.15 -33.44 5.07
N ARG A 492 78.48 -32.23 5.49
CA ARG A 492 79.86 -31.73 5.49
C ARG A 492 80.74 -32.44 6.50
N THR A 493 80.23 -32.76 7.72
CA THR A 493 80.93 -33.51 8.69
C THR A 493 81.18 -34.97 8.27
N LYS A 494 80.20 -35.62 7.61
CA LYS A 494 80.41 -36.96 7.05
C LYS A 494 81.46 -37.00 5.94
N LYS A 495 81.49 -35.96 5.08
CA LYS A 495 82.47 -35.87 3.97
C LYS A 495 83.90 -35.69 4.48
N LYS A 496 84.08 -34.85 5.55
CA LYS A 496 85.39 -34.71 6.21
C LYS A 496 85.89 -35.97 6.92
N SER A 497 84.96 -36.80 7.44
CA SER A 497 85.30 -38.10 8.04
C SER A 497 85.68 -39.15 7.02
N TYR A 498 85.36 -39.02 5.78
CA TYR A 498 85.76 -39.94 4.69
C TYR A 498 87.08 -39.56 4.00
N GLU A 499 87.47 -38.27 4.13
CA GLU A 499 88.72 -37.77 3.53
C GLU A 499 89.94 -37.89 4.50
N SER A 500 89.68 -38.38 5.75
CA SER A 500 90.69 -38.56 6.81
C SER A 500 90.95 -40.05 7.11
N LYS A 501 90.49 -40.96 6.28
CA LYS A 501 90.85 -42.39 6.26
C LYS A 501 91.55 -42.67 4.92
#